data_000835fcd4a78780f4ef8395b6503cd4
#
_entry.id   000835fcd4a78780f4ef8395b6503cd4
#
_cell.length_a   1.000
_cell.length_b   1.000
_cell.length_c   1.000
_cell.angle_alpha   90.00
_cell.angle_beta   90.00
_cell.angle_gamma   90.00
#
_symmetry.space_group_name_H-M   'P 1'
#
loop_
_entity.id
_entity.type
_entity.pdbx_description
1 polymer ?
#
loop_
_entity_poly.entity_id
_entity_poly.type
_entity_poly.pdbx_seq_one_letter_code
_entity_poly.pdbx_strand_id
1 'polypeptide(L)'
;MRAPFYLPSLLGRAEAFFLRVGLVAIVLWSIWTPSKYDSVIEPVGIALWHVPVAWIGRDGMHPWFLAGTLLAGLLYVLSLWRPGWLTLISLLGLTVAHVGYWTLANSQRNTFHGSQMTSLVLVAQLVACGIMEMRTRRGLPPNPRWPGLNSALLYFSQCAIAGVYVVCALTKVFKSKGRWLVDSHYFAKSVQKVWRQLYFDNPSSGEYAGISPWATWMLEHPMLSRLLFAPGFFLELFAFVLIWNRAWAAGWGIALILLHFGIGVIMQLEFPEFQMIVLVFCVNVPYWLLRLRGRPVS
;
A
#
# COMPACT_ATOMS: atom_id res chain seq x y z
N MET A 1 -32.55 15.90 -4.05
CA MET A 1 -31.69 15.93 -2.86
C MET A 1 -30.34 15.29 -3.24
N ARG A 2 -29.24 16.05 -3.24
CA ARG A 2 -27.90 15.48 -3.47
C ARG A 2 -27.51 14.78 -2.16
N ALA A 3 -27.28 13.48 -2.22
CA ALA A 3 -26.77 12.75 -1.06
C ALA A 3 -25.44 13.40 -0.63
N PRO A 4 -25.34 13.95 0.58
CA PRO A 4 -24.18 14.74 1.02
C PRO A 4 -22.88 13.97 1.11
N PHE A 5 -22.90 12.65 0.89
CA PHE A 5 -21.79 11.73 1.03
C PHE A 5 -21.03 11.43 -0.27
N TYR A 6 -21.54 11.83 -1.43
CA TYR A 6 -20.93 11.51 -2.72
C TYR A 6 -20.62 12.78 -3.51
N LEU A 7 -19.52 13.44 -3.18
CA LEU A 7 -18.98 14.46 -4.07
C LEU A 7 -18.18 13.76 -5.16
N PRO A 8 -18.44 14.02 -6.46
CA PRO A 8 -17.61 13.50 -7.53
C PRO A 8 -16.16 13.94 -7.30
N SER A 9 -15.22 13.02 -7.35
CA SER A 9 -13.81 13.32 -7.22
C SER A 9 -13.30 13.86 -8.55
N LEU A 10 -13.58 15.15 -8.84
CA LEU A 10 -12.94 15.83 -9.96
C LEU A 10 -11.44 15.92 -9.66
N LEU A 11 -10.64 15.39 -10.56
CA LEU A 11 -9.20 15.42 -10.45
C LEU A 11 -8.64 16.40 -11.48
N GLY A 12 -8.07 17.49 -11.00
CA GLY A 12 -7.30 18.40 -11.84
C GLY A 12 -6.00 17.75 -12.34
N ARG A 13 -5.48 18.24 -13.47
CA ARG A 13 -4.23 17.70 -14.05
C ARG A 13 -3.04 17.79 -13.09
N ALA A 14 -2.93 18.89 -12.34
CA ALA A 14 -1.85 19.07 -11.38
C ALA A 14 -1.91 18.02 -10.27
N GLU A 15 -3.08 17.74 -9.70
CA GLU A 15 -3.27 16.71 -8.70
C GLU A 15 -2.92 15.33 -9.27
N ALA A 16 -3.44 15.00 -10.45
CA ALA A 16 -3.15 13.74 -11.12
C ALA A 16 -1.64 13.54 -11.39
N PHE A 17 -0.93 14.61 -11.72
CA PHE A 17 0.53 14.59 -11.88
C PHE A 17 1.22 14.16 -10.58
N PHE A 18 0.90 14.81 -9.46
CA PHE A 18 1.50 14.47 -8.17
C PHE A 18 1.18 13.05 -7.71
N LEU A 19 -0.05 12.56 -7.95
CA LEU A 19 -0.42 11.19 -7.62
C LEU A 19 0.38 10.17 -8.42
N ARG A 20 0.58 10.42 -9.73
CA ARG A 20 1.38 9.55 -10.58
C ARG A 20 2.86 9.56 -10.21
N VAL A 21 3.42 10.75 -9.99
CA VAL A 21 4.81 10.90 -9.52
C VAL A 21 5.00 10.20 -8.18
N GLY A 22 4.07 10.38 -7.23
CA GLY A 22 4.11 9.71 -5.93
C GLY A 22 4.10 8.20 -6.05
N LEU A 23 3.21 7.63 -6.89
CA LEU A 23 3.20 6.18 -7.12
C LEU A 23 4.51 5.67 -7.73
N VAL A 24 5.01 6.35 -8.75
CA VAL A 24 6.28 5.99 -9.41
C VAL A 24 7.44 6.05 -8.41
N ALA A 25 7.49 7.12 -7.61
CA ALA A 25 8.52 7.25 -6.58
C ALA A 25 8.48 6.10 -5.54
N ILE A 26 7.28 5.69 -5.11
CA ILE A 26 7.12 4.56 -4.19
C ILE A 26 7.60 3.26 -4.86
N VAL A 27 7.20 3.00 -6.10
CA VAL A 27 7.61 1.79 -6.83
C VAL A 27 9.13 1.75 -6.99
N LEU A 28 9.74 2.86 -7.42
CA LEU A 28 11.20 2.94 -7.59
C LEU A 28 11.93 2.80 -6.26
N TRP A 29 11.45 3.46 -5.21
CA TRP A 29 12.05 3.36 -3.88
C TRP A 29 11.97 1.93 -3.35
N SER A 30 10.85 1.23 -3.53
CA SER A 30 10.68 -0.13 -3.04
C SER A 30 11.57 -1.15 -3.75
N ILE A 31 11.93 -0.89 -5.01
CA ILE A 31 12.83 -1.74 -5.81
C ILE A 31 14.31 -1.33 -5.62
N TRP A 32 14.55 -0.02 -5.40
CA TRP A 32 15.89 0.53 -5.19
C TRP A 32 16.46 0.20 -3.82
N THR A 33 15.63 0.14 -2.79
CA THR A 33 16.09 -0.16 -1.43
C THR A 33 16.75 -1.54 -1.44
N PRO A 34 18.08 -1.63 -1.18
CA PRO A 34 18.76 -2.92 -1.17
C PRO A 34 18.03 -3.82 -0.19
N SER A 35 17.38 -4.84 -0.70
CA SER A 35 16.79 -5.82 0.19
C SER A 35 17.96 -6.60 0.81
N LYS A 36 17.84 -7.00 2.06
CA LYS A 36 18.80 -7.90 2.71
C LYS A 36 19.00 -9.22 1.92
N TYR A 37 18.38 -9.32 0.75
CA TYR A 37 18.26 -10.52 -0.08
C TYR A 37 18.85 -10.35 -1.50
N ASP A 38 19.58 -9.26 -1.77
CA ASP A 38 20.16 -8.98 -3.09
C ASP A 38 21.22 -10.00 -3.54
N SER A 39 21.64 -10.91 -2.66
CA SER A 39 22.62 -11.94 -2.95
C SER A 39 22.06 -13.26 -3.43
N VAL A 40 20.75 -13.40 -3.57
CA VAL A 40 20.15 -14.70 -3.94
C VAL A 40 19.56 -14.67 -5.33
N ILE A 41 20.16 -15.48 -6.17
CA ILE A 41 20.02 -15.49 -7.62
C ILE A 41 18.87 -16.40 -8.08
N GLU A 42 18.47 -17.40 -7.28
CA GLU A 42 17.47 -18.38 -7.68
C GLU A 42 16.18 -18.29 -6.88
N PRO A 43 15.01 -18.17 -7.55
CA PRO A 43 13.73 -18.21 -6.87
C PRO A 43 13.46 -19.60 -6.31
N VAL A 44 13.16 -19.69 -5.03
CA VAL A 44 12.84 -20.94 -4.33
C VAL A 44 11.32 -21.08 -4.22
N GLY A 45 10.79 -22.24 -4.63
CA GLY A 45 9.38 -22.59 -4.42
C GLY A 45 8.38 -21.96 -5.40
N ILE A 46 8.80 -21.27 -6.45
CA ILE A 46 7.93 -20.64 -7.46
C ILE A 46 8.16 -21.26 -8.85
N ALA A 47 7.63 -22.45 -9.06
CA ALA A 47 7.85 -23.19 -10.30
C ALA A 47 7.32 -22.49 -11.56
N LEU A 48 6.13 -21.85 -11.49
CA LEU A 48 5.47 -21.23 -12.64
C LEU A 48 6.16 -19.95 -13.13
N TRP A 49 6.82 -19.20 -12.23
CA TRP A 49 7.43 -17.89 -12.50
C TRP A 49 8.97 -17.97 -12.48
N HIS A 50 9.53 -19.16 -12.45
CA HIS A 50 10.98 -19.36 -12.31
C HIS A 50 11.77 -18.57 -13.37
N VAL A 51 11.47 -18.75 -14.66
CA VAL A 51 12.26 -18.14 -15.74
C VAL A 51 12.16 -16.60 -15.75
N PRO A 52 10.97 -15.98 -15.77
CA PRO A 52 10.86 -14.52 -15.82
C PRO A 52 11.33 -13.84 -14.53
N VAL A 53 11.21 -14.49 -13.38
CA VAL A 53 11.61 -13.91 -12.09
C VAL A 53 13.11 -14.09 -11.85
N ALA A 54 13.68 -15.22 -12.22
CA ALA A 54 15.13 -15.48 -12.12
C ALA A 54 15.96 -14.49 -12.93
N TRP A 55 15.42 -14.00 -14.06
CA TRP A 55 16.12 -13.00 -14.88
C TRP A 55 16.42 -11.71 -14.08
N ILE A 56 15.52 -11.25 -13.22
CA ILE A 56 15.69 -10.05 -12.40
C ILE A 56 16.87 -10.19 -11.43
N GLY A 57 17.07 -11.39 -10.88
CA GLY A 57 18.14 -11.70 -9.91
C GLY A 57 19.50 -12.04 -10.54
N ARG A 58 19.64 -12.07 -11.87
CA ARG A 58 20.94 -12.37 -12.52
C ARG A 58 21.92 -11.22 -12.37
N ASP A 59 23.19 -11.56 -12.23
CA ASP A 59 24.28 -10.60 -12.15
C ASP A 59 24.25 -9.61 -13.33
N GLY A 60 24.38 -8.33 -13.02
CA GLY A 60 24.36 -7.24 -14.00
C GLY A 60 22.99 -6.88 -14.58
N MET A 61 21.92 -7.61 -14.24
CA MET A 61 20.58 -7.33 -14.78
C MET A 61 19.82 -6.26 -13.97
N HIS A 62 20.15 -6.10 -12.69
CA HIS A 62 19.45 -5.15 -11.81
C HIS A 62 19.45 -3.69 -12.32
N PRO A 63 20.57 -3.11 -12.83
CA PRO A 63 20.56 -1.76 -13.42
C PRO A 63 19.61 -1.63 -14.61
N TRP A 64 19.56 -2.63 -15.49
CA TRP A 64 18.65 -2.65 -16.64
C TRP A 64 17.20 -2.75 -16.23
N PHE A 65 16.93 -3.56 -15.21
CA PHE A 65 15.61 -3.68 -14.62
C PHE A 65 15.13 -2.35 -14.01
N LEU A 66 16.01 -1.66 -13.26
CA LEU A 66 15.74 -0.33 -12.73
C LEU A 66 15.52 0.70 -13.85
N ALA A 67 16.36 0.70 -14.88
CA ALA A 67 16.21 1.59 -16.03
C ALA A 67 14.87 1.35 -16.76
N GLY A 68 14.48 0.09 -16.98
CA GLY A 68 13.20 -0.26 -17.56
C GLY A 68 12.01 0.19 -16.70
N THR A 69 12.12 0.03 -15.38
CA THR A 69 11.09 0.48 -14.43
C THR A 69 10.98 2.00 -14.42
N LEU A 70 12.11 2.71 -14.43
CA LEU A 70 12.16 4.18 -14.54
C LEU A 70 11.51 4.65 -15.83
N LEU A 71 11.83 4.01 -16.96
CA LEU A 71 11.22 4.35 -18.26
C LEU A 71 9.70 4.13 -18.21
N ALA A 72 9.22 3.01 -17.67
CA ALA A 72 7.79 2.76 -17.50
C ALA A 72 7.14 3.83 -16.62
N GLY A 73 7.81 4.24 -15.53
CA GLY A 73 7.38 5.32 -14.65
C GLY A 73 7.27 6.66 -15.35
N LEU A 74 8.28 7.04 -16.10
CA LEU A 74 8.28 8.28 -16.90
C LEU A 74 7.15 8.27 -17.94
N LEU A 75 6.97 7.17 -18.65
CA LEU A 75 5.88 7.01 -19.62
C LEU A 75 4.51 7.08 -18.93
N TYR A 76 4.38 6.51 -17.72
CA TYR A 76 3.14 6.62 -16.94
C TYR A 76 2.83 8.07 -16.55
N VAL A 77 3.81 8.84 -16.14
CA VAL A 77 3.63 10.28 -15.84
C VAL A 77 3.30 11.04 -17.11
N LEU A 78 4.06 10.83 -18.19
CA LEU A 78 3.83 11.48 -19.48
C LEU A 78 2.47 11.13 -20.11
N SER A 79 1.92 9.98 -19.83
CA SER A 79 0.60 9.57 -20.30
C SER A 79 -0.55 10.42 -19.74
N LEU A 80 -0.27 11.31 -18.77
CA LEU A 80 -1.22 12.32 -18.30
C LEU A 80 -1.70 13.25 -19.45
N TRP A 81 -0.80 13.54 -20.39
CA TRP A 81 -1.09 14.42 -21.53
C TRP A 81 -1.64 13.66 -22.75
N ARG A 82 -1.40 12.35 -22.81
CA ARG A 82 -1.90 11.44 -23.87
C ARG A 82 -2.44 10.15 -23.25
N PRO A 83 -3.62 10.21 -22.59
CA PRO A 83 -4.21 9.04 -21.96
C PRO A 83 -4.60 7.98 -23.01
N GLY A 84 -4.77 6.74 -22.56
CA GLY A 84 -5.14 5.61 -23.42
C GLY A 84 -4.10 4.49 -23.31
N TRP A 85 -3.70 3.93 -24.45
CA TRP A 85 -2.75 2.81 -24.51
C TRP A 85 -1.42 3.07 -23.79
N LEU A 86 -0.92 4.31 -23.85
CA LEU A 86 0.31 4.68 -23.16
C LEU A 86 0.18 4.51 -21.64
N THR A 87 -0.97 4.90 -21.06
CA THR A 87 -1.24 4.69 -19.64
C THR A 87 -1.29 3.20 -19.30
N LEU A 88 -2.00 2.41 -20.13
CA LEU A 88 -2.14 0.98 -19.89
C LEU A 88 -0.80 0.24 -19.96
N ILE A 89 -0.02 0.46 -21.02
CA ILE A 89 1.28 -0.20 -21.21
C ILE A 89 2.27 0.18 -20.12
N SER A 90 2.35 1.46 -19.76
CA SER A 90 3.26 1.92 -18.73
C SER A 90 2.86 1.39 -17.33
N LEU A 91 1.58 1.35 -17.00
CA LEU A 91 1.09 0.71 -15.77
C LEU A 91 1.36 -0.80 -15.76
N LEU A 92 1.17 -1.47 -16.89
CA LEU A 92 1.50 -2.89 -17.00
C LEU A 92 3.01 -3.11 -16.74
N GLY A 93 3.86 -2.28 -17.34
CA GLY A 93 5.31 -2.32 -17.10
C GLY A 93 5.67 -2.12 -15.62
N LEU A 94 5.11 -1.10 -14.96
CA LEU A 94 5.29 -0.87 -13.53
C LEU A 94 4.78 -2.03 -12.67
N THR A 95 3.62 -2.59 -13.02
CA THR A 95 3.03 -3.73 -12.30
C THR A 95 3.92 -4.96 -12.42
N VAL A 96 4.35 -5.29 -13.62
CA VAL A 96 5.24 -6.44 -13.86
C VAL A 96 6.56 -6.27 -13.14
N ALA A 97 7.14 -5.07 -13.19
CA ALA A 97 8.38 -4.77 -12.48
C ALA A 97 8.22 -4.92 -10.96
N HIS A 98 7.24 -4.27 -10.37
CA HIS A 98 7.04 -4.31 -8.92
C HIS A 98 6.66 -5.70 -8.41
N VAL A 99 5.67 -6.35 -9.06
CA VAL A 99 5.22 -7.69 -8.67
C VAL A 99 6.33 -8.72 -8.91
N GLY A 100 7.06 -8.62 -10.04
CA GLY A 100 8.17 -9.52 -10.36
C GLY A 100 9.29 -9.43 -9.33
N TYR A 101 9.74 -8.21 -9.00
CA TYR A 101 10.77 -7.99 -7.98
C TYR A 101 10.38 -8.57 -6.62
N TRP A 102 9.19 -8.21 -6.13
CA TRP A 102 8.75 -8.68 -4.82
C TRP A 102 8.36 -10.16 -4.79
N THR A 103 8.01 -10.76 -5.95
CA THR A 103 7.87 -12.21 -6.08
C THR A 103 9.23 -12.90 -5.89
N LEU A 104 10.28 -12.37 -6.51
CA LEU A 104 11.64 -12.87 -6.31
C LEU A 104 12.08 -12.69 -4.85
N ALA A 105 11.96 -11.50 -4.29
CA ALA A 105 12.36 -11.22 -2.92
C ALA A 105 11.63 -12.11 -1.89
N ASN A 106 10.31 -12.28 -2.03
CA ASN A 106 9.51 -13.12 -1.14
C ASN A 106 9.76 -14.63 -1.33
N SER A 107 10.33 -15.05 -2.46
CA SER A 107 10.71 -16.46 -2.69
C SER A 107 11.95 -16.87 -1.90
N GLN A 108 12.74 -15.91 -1.39
CA GLN A 108 14.03 -16.19 -0.82
C GLN A 108 13.99 -16.68 0.63
N ARG A 109 13.12 -16.13 1.48
CA ARG A 109 13.07 -16.49 2.91
C ARG A 109 11.70 -16.24 3.55
N ASN A 110 11.48 -15.01 4.02
CA ASN A 110 10.28 -14.59 4.72
C ASN A 110 9.39 -13.76 3.81
N THR A 111 8.11 -14.07 3.77
CA THR A 111 7.15 -13.26 3.02
C THR A 111 7.05 -11.88 3.65
N PHE A 112 7.54 -10.87 2.96
CA PHE A 112 7.41 -9.49 3.36
C PHE A 112 6.10 -8.91 2.86
N HIS A 113 5.22 -8.52 3.78
CA HIS A 113 3.89 -8.02 3.43
C HIS A 113 3.85 -6.53 3.11
N GLY A 114 4.91 -5.79 3.39
CA GLY A 114 4.96 -4.33 3.24
C GLY A 114 4.75 -3.81 1.81
N SER A 115 5.10 -4.60 0.80
CA SER A 115 4.96 -4.23 -0.62
C SER A 115 3.62 -4.61 -1.26
N GLN A 116 2.81 -5.42 -0.59
CA GLN A 116 1.59 -5.96 -1.18
C GLN A 116 0.56 -4.89 -1.53
N MET A 117 0.45 -3.83 -0.74
CA MET A 117 -0.49 -2.75 -1.01
C MET A 117 -0.13 -1.99 -2.29
N THR A 118 1.15 -1.72 -2.53
CA THR A 118 1.63 -1.09 -3.77
C THR A 118 1.28 -1.95 -4.98
N SER A 119 1.51 -3.26 -4.92
CA SER A 119 1.11 -4.21 -5.97
C SER A 119 -0.38 -4.18 -6.24
N LEU A 120 -1.22 -4.19 -5.20
CA LEU A 120 -2.67 -4.15 -5.33
C LEU A 120 -3.18 -2.83 -5.91
N VAL A 121 -2.57 -1.70 -5.54
CA VAL A 121 -2.89 -0.39 -6.12
C VAL A 121 -2.54 -0.36 -7.61
N LEU A 122 -1.39 -0.88 -8.02
CA LEU A 122 -1.01 -0.98 -9.44
C LEU A 122 -2.01 -1.84 -10.22
N VAL A 123 -2.37 -3.01 -9.71
CA VAL A 123 -3.39 -3.89 -10.32
C VAL A 123 -4.75 -3.19 -10.38
N ALA A 124 -5.17 -2.50 -9.31
CA ALA A 124 -6.43 -1.77 -9.30
C ALA A 124 -6.46 -0.65 -10.35
N GLN A 125 -5.34 0.04 -10.56
CA GLN A 125 -5.22 1.04 -11.62
C GLN A 125 -5.25 0.42 -13.02
N LEU A 126 -4.65 -0.76 -13.24
CA LEU A 126 -4.80 -1.52 -14.50
C LEU A 126 -6.25 -1.87 -14.77
N VAL A 127 -6.96 -2.38 -13.76
CA VAL A 127 -8.40 -2.68 -13.84
C VAL A 127 -9.20 -1.41 -14.17
N ALA A 128 -8.89 -0.27 -13.54
CA ALA A 128 -9.53 1.00 -13.84
C ALA A 128 -9.31 1.42 -15.30
N CYS A 129 -8.08 1.29 -15.84
CA CYS A 129 -7.78 1.55 -17.23
C CYS A 129 -8.60 0.64 -18.16
N GLY A 130 -8.65 -0.65 -17.90
CA GLY A 130 -9.43 -1.61 -18.69
C GLY A 130 -10.92 -1.29 -18.69
N ILE A 131 -11.49 -0.98 -17.53
CA ILE A 131 -12.90 -0.58 -17.40
C ILE A 131 -13.17 0.72 -18.16
N MET A 132 -12.29 1.72 -18.04
CA MET A 132 -12.45 2.99 -18.75
C MET A 132 -12.39 2.80 -20.27
N GLU A 133 -11.45 2.03 -20.77
CA GLU A 133 -11.33 1.71 -22.20
C GLU A 133 -12.58 0.97 -22.71
N MET A 134 -13.04 -0.04 -21.98
CA MET A 134 -14.26 -0.78 -22.32
C MET A 134 -15.50 0.13 -22.37
N ARG A 135 -15.63 1.04 -21.37
CA ARG A 135 -16.75 1.99 -21.35
C ARG A 135 -16.72 2.95 -22.53
N THR A 136 -15.52 3.47 -22.86
CA THR A 136 -15.34 4.36 -24.02
C THR A 136 -15.72 3.67 -25.32
N ARG A 137 -15.25 2.44 -25.54
CA ARG A 137 -15.60 1.66 -26.75
C ARG A 137 -17.09 1.34 -26.87
N ARG A 138 -17.77 1.19 -25.72
CA ARG A 138 -19.22 0.93 -25.68
C ARG A 138 -20.07 2.21 -25.69
N GLY A 139 -19.49 3.41 -25.79
CA GLY A 139 -20.20 4.68 -25.75
C GLY A 139 -20.98 4.91 -24.46
N LEU A 140 -20.58 4.29 -23.34
CA LEU A 140 -21.29 4.43 -22.07
C LEU A 140 -21.05 5.82 -21.46
N PRO A 141 -22.06 6.43 -20.83
CA PRO A 141 -21.92 7.75 -20.21
C PRO A 141 -20.88 7.73 -19.09
N PRO A 142 -20.22 8.87 -18.81
CA PRO A 142 -19.29 8.99 -17.69
C PRO A 142 -19.91 8.53 -16.36
N ASN A 143 -19.13 7.83 -15.55
CA ASN A 143 -19.60 7.44 -14.22
C ASN A 143 -19.56 8.66 -13.30
N PRO A 144 -20.62 8.96 -12.53
CA PRO A 144 -20.65 10.13 -11.64
C PRO A 144 -19.56 10.16 -10.58
N ARG A 145 -19.09 8.99 -10.13
CA ARG A 145 -18.03 8.88 -9.09
C ARG A 145 -16.64 9.07 -9.66
N TRP A 146 -16.42 8.67 -10.91
CA TRP A 146 -15.14 8.73 -11.61
C TRP A 146 -15.37 9.08 -13.08
N PRO A 147 -15.63 10.39 -13.37
CA PRO A 147 -16.03 10.85 -14.68
C PRO A 147 -14.94 10.74 -15.76
N GLY A 148 -13.68 10.57 -15.37
CA GLY A 148 -12.54 10.41 -16.26
C GLY A 148 -11.50 9.45 -15.74
N LEU A 149 -10.50 9.12 -16.57
CA LEU A 149 -9.47 8.13 -16.26
C LEU A 149 -8.73 8.46 -14.95
N ASN A 150 -8.28 9.70 -14.76
CA ASN A 150 -7.53 10.06 -13.55
C ASN A 150 -8.37 9.89 -12.27
N SER A 151 -9.66 10.24 -12.34
CA SER A 151 -10.60 10.03 -11.22
C SER A 151 -10.83 8.54 -10.97
N ALA A 152 -10.89 7.72 -12.03
CA ALA A 152 -10.99 6.26 -11.90
C ALA A 152 -9.73 5.68 -11.25
N LEU A 153 -8.54 6.09 -11.68
CA LEU A 153 -7.26 5.65 -11.09
C LEU A 153 -7.23 5.93 -9.58
N LEU A 154 -7.61 7.15 -9.15
CA LEU A 154 -7.67 7.47 -7.73
C LEU A 154 -8.70 6.63 -6.99
N TYR A 155 -9.93 6.55 -7.52
CA TYR A 155 -11.02 5.82 -6.87
C TYR A 155 -10.70 4.33 -6.69
N PHE A 156 -10.17 3.68 -7.73
CA PHE A 156 -9.79 2.27 -7.66
C PHE A 156 -8.58 2.03 -6.74
N SER A 157 -7.63 2.98 -6.67
CA SER A 157 -6.54 2.93 -5.68
C SER A 157 -7.09 2.98 -4.26
N GLN A 158 -8.03 3.88 -3.99
CA GLN A 158 -8.70 3.97 -2.67
C GLN A 158 -9.52 2.71 -2.36
N CYS A 159 -10.19 2.12 -3.34
CA CYS A 159 -10.89 0.85 -3.17
C CYS A 159 -9.94 -0.29 -2.82
N ALA A 160 -8.77 -0.37 -3.46
CA ALA A 160 -7.75 -1.37 -3.15
C ALA A 160 -7.23 -1.20 -1.72
N ILE A 161 -6.91 0.04 -1.32
CA ILE A 161 -6.46 0.35 0.04
C ILE A 161 -7.53 -0.06 1.06
N ALA A 162 -8.78 0.38 0.87
CA ALA A 162 -9.90 0.02 1.73
C ALA A 162 -10.08 -1.50 1.83
N GLY A 163 -10.03 -2.18 0.69
CA GLY A 163 -10.19 -3.63 0.61
C GLY A 163 -9.13 -4.38 1.40
N VAL A 164 -7.86 -3.95 1.33
CA VAL A 164 -6.77 -4.56 2.11
C VAL A 164 -7.06 -4.50 3.60
N TYR A 165 -7.40 -3.33 4.13
CA TYR A 165 -7.67 -3.18 5.57
C TYR A 165 -8.91 -3.95 6.02
N VAL A 166 -10.01 -3.88 5.24
CA VAL A 166 -11.23 -4.64 5.56
C VAL A 166 -10.94 -6.15 5.58
N VAL A 167 -10.21 -6.67 4.59
CA VAL A 167 -9.83 -8.09 4.54
C VAL A 167 -8.93 -8.46 5.72
N CYS A 168 -7.99 -7.59 6.12
CA CYS A 168 -7.17 -7.78 7.32
C CYS A 168 -8.04 -7.90 8.59
N ALA A 169 -9.00 -6.99 8.78
CA ALA A 169 -9.91 -7.04 9.92
C ALA A 169 -10.79 -8.30 9.91
N LEU A 170 -11.39 -8.64 8.76
CA LEU A 170 -12.19 -9.85 8.62
C LEU A 170 -11.37 -11.11 8.89
N THR A 171 -10.14 -11.17 8.39
CA THR A 171 -9.22 -12.29 8.66
C THR A 171 -8.96 -12.46 10.17
N LYS A 172 -8.79 -11.33 10.90
CA LYS A 172 -8.65 -11.34 12.35
C LYS A 172 -9.89 -11.94 13.03
N VAL A 173 -11.09 -11.54 12.59
CA VAL A 173 -12.36 -12.07 13.12
C VAL A 173 -12.48 -13.58 12.86
N PHE A 174 -12.29 -14.02 11.61
CA PHE A 174 -12.45 -15.42 11.24
C PHE A 174 -11.42 -16.33 11.91
N LYS A 175 -10.13 -15.97 11.88
CA LYS A 175 -9.06 -16.77 12.49
C LYS A 175 -9.18 -16.88 14.02
N SER A 176 -9.67 -15.83 14.67
CA SER A 176 -9.86 -15.81 16.13
C SER A 176 -11.25 -16.28 16.56
N LYS A 177 -12.11 -16.70 15.63
CA LYS A 177 -13.54 -17.04 15.91
C LYS A 177 -14.26 -15.92 16.66
N GLY A 178 -14.03 -14.66 16.27
CA GLY A 178 -14.60 -13.46 16.90
C GLY A 178 -13.91 -13.00 18.20
N ARG A 179 -12.90 -13.72 18.70
CA ARG A 179 -12.25 -13.43 19.97
C ARG A 179 -11.06 -12.45 19.88
N TRP A 180 -10.76 -11.94 18.69
CA TRP A 180 -9.55 -11.16 18.45
C TRP A 180 -9.35 -10.01 19.46
N LEU A 181 -10.40 -9.22 19.73
CA LEU A 181 -10.32 -8.13 20.70
C LEU A 181 -10.16 -8.64 22.14
N VAL A 182 -10.85 -9.71 22.50
CA VAL A 182 -10.79 -10.30 23.84
C VAL A 182 -9.39 -10.84 24.12
N ASP A 183 -8.79 -11.46 23.12
CA ASP A 183 -7.50 -12.14 23.22
C ASP A 183 -6.32 -11.22 22.82
N SER A 184 -6.57 -9.92 22.53
CA SER A 184 -5.55 -9.00 22.01
C SER A 184 -4.36 -8.76 22.94
N HIS A 185 -4.53 -8.91 24.27
CA HIS A 185 -3.42 -8.84 25.22
C HIS A 185 -2.37 -9.95 25.00
N TYR A 186 -2.73 -11.07 24.37
CA TYR A 186 -1.77 -12.09 23.96
C TYR A 186 -0.88 -11.70 22.78
N PHE A 187 -1.09 -10.53 22.14
CA PHE A 187 -0.11 -9.96 21.23
C PHE A 187 1.25 -9.72 21.90
N ALA A 188 1.30 -9.67 23.23
CA ALA A 188 2.53 -9.71 24.00
C ALA A 188 3.50 -10.81 23.51
N LYS A 189 2.97 -11.99 23.11
CA LYS A 189 3.79 -13.07 22.56
C LYS A 189 4.43 -12.71 21.22
N SER A 190 3.68 -12.02 20.35
CA SER A 190 4.18 -11.57 19.05
C SER A 190 5.21 -10.44 19.21
N VAL A 191 4.96 -9.51 20.11
CA VAL A 191 5.90 -8.44 20.48
C VAL A 191 7.22 -9.05 21.00
N GLN A 192 7.12 -10.01 21.93
CA GLN A 192 8.30 -10.69 22.48
C GLN A 192 9.05 -11.50 21.43
N LYS A 193 8.32 -12.12 20.48
CA LYS A 193 8.95 -12.83 19.36
C LYS A 193 9.81 -11.90 18.50
N VAL A 194 9.23 -10.76 18.07
CA VAL A 194 9.95 -9.77 17.26
C VAL A 194 11.13 -9.18 18.03
N TRP A 195 10.93 -8.86 19.30
CA TRP A 195 11.98 -8.37 20.18
C TRP A 195 13.20 -9.30 20.25
N ARG A 196 12.95 -10.61 20.43
CA ARG A 196 14.02 -11.61 20.42
C ARG A 196 14.64 -11.77 19.03
N GLN A 197 13.87 -11.67 17.97
CA GLN A 197 14.39 -11.76 16.61
C GLN A 197 15.38 -10.61 16.34
N LEU A 198 15.06 -9.38 16.76
CA LEU A 198 15.96 -8.24 16.63
C LEU A 198 17.25 -8.43 17.44
N TYR A 199 17.18 -9.05 18.62
CA TYR A 199 18.36 -9.42 19.39
C TYR A 199 19.25 -10.41 18.63
N PHE A 200 18.68 -11.48 18.06
CA PHE A 200 19.46 -12.47 17.30
C PHE A 200 20.02 -11.90 15.99
N ASP A 201 19.32 -10.93 15.39
CA ASP A 201 19.83 -10.23 14.20
C ASP A 201 21.01 -9.30 14.53
N ASN A 202 21.07 -8.76 15.77
CA ASN A 202 22.16 -7.89 16.23
C ASN A 202 22.49 -8.11 17.72
N PRO A 203 23.11 -9.26 18.08
CA PRO A 203 23.40 -9.62 19.47
C PRO A 203 24.36 -8.63 20.19
N SER A 204 25.23 -7.96 19.43
CA SER A 204 26.23 -7.04 19.97
C SER A 204 25.63 -5.76 20.58
N SER A 205 24.41 -5.39 20.19
CA SER A 205 23.74 -4.21 20.76
C SER A 205 23.31 -4.38 22.21
N GLY A 206 23.00 -5.62 22.62
CA GLY A 206 22.41 -5.92 23.94
C GLY A 206 21.00 -5.35 24.16
N GLU A 207 20.52 -4.49 23.28
CA GLU A 207 19.30 -3.69 23.43
C GLU A 207 18.03 -4.56 23.60
N TYR A 208 17.97 -5.69 22.89
CA TYR A 208 16.81 -6.58 22.86
C TYR A 208 17.01 -7.88 23.63
N ALA A 209 18.04 -7.96 24.49
CA ALA A 209 18.42 -9.19 25.17
C ALA A 209 17.40 -9.75 26.16
N GLY A 210 16.56 -8.87 26.70
CA GLY A 210 15.60 -9.21 27.74
C GLY A 210 14.18 -9.45 27.29
N ILE A 211 13.25 -9.20 28.19
CA ILE A 211 11.81 -9.20 27.92
C ILE A 211 11.39 -7.80 27.47
N SER A 212 10.60 -7.72 26.40
CA SER A 212 10.07 -6.45 25.93
C SER A 212 9.22 -5.77 27.01
N PRO A 213 9.46 -4.49 27.33
CA PRO A 213 8.63 -3.73 28.27
C PRO A 213 7.15 -3.69 27.82
N TRP A 214 6.91 -3.60 26.50
CA TRP A 214 5.56 -3.64 25.94
C TRP A 214 4.88 -4.99 26.15
N ALA A 215 5.61 -6.11 25.99
CA ALA A 215 5.06 -7.44 26.22
C ALA A 215 4.68 -7.64 27.71
N THR A 216 5.53 -7.19 28.63
CA THR A 216 5.25 -7.22 30.07
C THR A 216 4.02 -6.38 30.39
N TRP A 217 3.99 -5.12 29.95
CA TRP A 217 2.87 -4.21 30.17
C TRP A 217 1.53 -4.75 29.66
N MET A 218 1.53 -5.38 28.47
CA MET A 218 0.31 -5.97 27.89
C MET A 218 -0.25 -7.10 28.73
N LEU A 219 0.59 -7.93 29.33
CA LEU A 219 0.17 -9.04 30.19
C LEU A 219 -0.33 -8.56 31.54
N GLU A 220 0.31 -7.53 32.11
CA GLU A 220 -0.09 -6.95 33.40
C GLU A 220 -1.38 -6.11 33.29
N HIS A 221 -1.65 -5.54 32.09
CA HIS A 221 -2.76 -4.63 31.87
C HIS A 221 -3.67 -5.10 30.71
N PRO A 222 -4.31 -6.29 30.79
CA PRO A 222 -5.03 -6.87 29.67
C PRO A 222 -6.21 -6.01 29.17
N MET A 223 -6.88 -5.28 30.07
CA MET A 223 -7.98 -4.39 29.68
C MET A 223 -7.47 -3.17 28.90
N LEU A 224 -6.36 -2.56 29.33
CA LEU A 224 -5.75 -1.44 28.62
C LEU A 224 -5.20 -1.88 27.27
N SER A 225 -4.64 -3.09 27.18
CA SER A 225 -4.20 -3.67 25.91
C SER A 225 -5.38 -3.81 24.92
N ARG A 226 -6.53 -4.30 25.37
CA ARG A 226 -7.74 -4.37 24.53
C ARG A 226 -8.17 -3.00 24.04
N LEU A 227 -8.19 -1.99 24.92
CA LEU A 227 -8.53 -0.61 24.56
C LEU A 227 -7.53 0.00 23.58
N LEU A 228 -6.25 -0.36 23.67
CA LEU A 228 -5.21 0.09 22.74
C LEU A 228 -5.41 -0.48 21.33
N PHE A 229 -5.77 -1.77 21.22
CA PHE A 229 -5.92 -2.44 19.92
C PHE A 229 -7.30 -2.26 19.28
N ALA A 230 -8.34 -1.98 20.08
CA ALA A 230 -9.70 -1.84 19.56
C ALA A 230 -9.86 -0.73 18.52
N PRO A 231 -9.34 0.50 18.70
CA PRO A 231 -9.43 1.54 17.68
C PRO A 231 -8.79 1.12 16.35
N GLY A 232 -7.63 0.47 16.39
CA GLY A 232 -6.95 -0.03 15.21
C GLY A 232 -7.79 -1.08 14.46
N PHE A 233 -8.40 -2.01 15.18
CA PHE A 233 -9.29 -3.01 14.59
C PHE A 233 -10.50 -2.37 13.90
N PHE A 234 -11.18 -1.43 14.57
CA PHE A 234 -12.33 -0.74 13.98
C PHE A 234 -11.92 0.17 12.83
N LEU A 235 -10.75 0.81 12.90
CA LEU A 235 -10.21 1.61 11.82
C LEU A 235 -10.00 0.76 10.55
N GLU A 236 -9.47 -0.45 10.69
CA GLU A 236 -9.33 -1.39 9.57
C GLU A 236 -10.70 -1.89 9.07
N LEU A 237 -11.60 -2.30 9.97
CA LEU A 237 -12.90 -2.86 9.62
C LEU A 237 -13.77 -1.85 8.84
N PHE A 238 -13.73 -0.59 9.24
CA PHE A 238 -14.50 0.48 8.60
C PHE A 238 -13.68 1.28 7.58
N ALA A 239 -12.55 0.75 7.09
CA ALA A 239 -11.71 1.45 6.12
C ALA A 239 -12.44 1.79 4.80
N PHE A 240 -13.56 1.12 4.48
CA PHE A 240 -14.40 1.51 3.33
C PHE A 240 -14.97 2.93 3.42
N VAL A 241 -14.96 3.56 4.60
CA VAL A 241 -15.38 4.96 4.78
C VAL A 241 -14.49 5.92 3.98
N LEU A 242 -13.23 5.56 3.74
CA LEU A 242 -12.29 6.40 2.99
C LEU A 242 -12.71 6.64 1.53
N ILE A 243 -13.58 5.79 0.95
CA ILE A 243 -14.06 5.97 -0.43
C ILE A 243 -15.28 6.92 -0.56
N TRP A 244 -15.80 7.43 0.54
CA TRP A 244 -17.00 8.27 0.52
C TRP A 244 -16.73 9.67 -0.06
N ASN A 245 -15.69 10.35 0.43
CA ASN A 245 -15.26 11.65 -0.09
C ASN A 245 -13.83 11.98 0.35
N ARG A 246 -13.29 13.11 -0.15
CA ARG A 246 -11.92 13.56 0.10
C ARG A 246 -11.59 13.80 1.57
N ALA A 247 -12.54 14.35 2.33
CA ALA A 247 -12.33 14.64 3.76
C ALA A 247 -12.25 13.35 4.57
N TRP A 248 -13.16 12.40 4.30
CA TRP A 248 -13.11 11.08 4.92
C TRP A 248 -11.86 10.31 4.51
N ALA A 249 -11.46 10.35 3.23
CA ALA A 249 -10.22 9.74 2.78
C ALA A 249 -9.01 10.30 3.54
N ALA A 250 -8.91 11.62 3.68
CA ALA A 250 -7.81 12.26 4.39
C ALA A 250 -7.80 11.92 5.89
N GLY A 251 -8.94 12.05 6.57
CA GLY A 251 -9.05 11.75 8.01
C GLY A 251 -8.74 10.29 8.31
N TRP A 252 -9.33 9.36 7.54
CA TRP A 252 -9.05 7.92 7.67
C TRP A 252 -7.63 7.58 7.32
N GLY A 253 -7.08 8.19 6.26
CA GLY A 253 -5.69 8.03 5.84
C GLY A 253 -4.69 8.45 6.93
N ILE A 254 -4.90 9.61 7.56
CA ILE A 254 -4.07 10.06 8.69
C ILE A 254 -4.15 9.05 9.85
N ALA A 255 -5.36 8.61 10.20
CA ALA A 255 -5.55 7.64 11.27
C ALA A 255 -4.85 6.29 10.97
N LEU A 256 -4.89 5.82 9.72
CA LEU A 256 -4.18 4.60 9.29
C LEU A 256 -2.64 4.77 9.35
N ILE A 257 -2.11 5.93 8.98
CA ILE A 257 -0.68 6.23 9.10
C ILE A 257 -0.27 6.20 10.57
N LEU A 258 -1.05 6.83 11.46
CA LEU A 258 -0.80 6.81 12.90
C LEU A 258 -0.91 5.40 13.48
N LEU A 259 -1.83 4.57 13.00
CA LEU A 259 -1.92 3.15 13.36
C LEU A 259 -0.61 2.42 13.04
N HIS A 260 -0.10 2.57 11.80
CA HIS A 260 1.15 1.92 11.40
C HIS A 260 2.36 2.44 12.17
N PHE A 261 2.39 3.74 12.47
CA PHE A 261 3.41 4.30 13.35
C PHE A 261 3.36 3.64 14.74
N GLY A 262 2.17 3.51 15.34
CA GLY A 262 1.99 2.82 16.63
C GLY A 262 2.42 1.36 16.58
N ILE A 263 2.14 0.64 15.48
CA ILE A 263 2.62 -0.73 15.28
C ILE A 263 4.15 -0.76 15.24
N GLY A 264 4.78 0.18 14.53
CA GLY A 264 6.24 0.33 14.49
C GLY A 264 6.84 0.49 15.88
N VAL A 265 6.27 1.40 16.69
CA VAL A 265 6.76 1.66 18.05
C VAL A 265 6.58 0.46 18.98
N ILE A 266 5.42 -0.18 18.96
CA ILE A 266 5.09 -1.25 19.93
C ILE A 266 5.65 -2.60 19.50
N MET A 267 5.52 -2.92 18.20
CA MET A 267 5.83 -4.23 17.66
C MET A 267 7.15 -4.27 16.88
N GLN A 268 7.80 -3.13 16.69
CA GLN A 268 9.00 -3.00 15.85
C GLN A 268 8.79 -3.52 14.43
N LEU A 269 7.57 -3.35 13.91
CA LEU A 269 7.17 -3.74 12.56
C LEU A 269 6.88 -2.51 11.74
N GLU A 270 7.74 -2.24 10.76
CA GLU A 270 7.63 -1.07 9.90
C GLU A 270 6.93 -1.42 8.58
N PHE A 271 6.02 -0.52 8.16
CA PHE A 271 5.29 -0.63 6.90
C PHE A 271 5.37 0.68 6.10
N PRO A 272 6.58 1.14 5.72
CA PRO A 272 6.75 2.45 5.09
C PRO A 272 6.02 2.57 3.76
N GLU A 273 5.97 1.51 2.94
CA GLU A 273 5.22 1.53 1.68
C GLU A 273 3.72 1.73 1.90
N PHE A 274 3.14 1.09 2.92
CA PHE A 274 1.73 1.28 3.26
C PHE A 274 1.44 2.73 3.64
N GLN A 275 2.29 3.31 4.49
CA GLN A 275 2.16 4.71 4.91
C GLN A 275 2.27 5.65 3.72
N MET A 276 3.23 5.44 2.81
CA MET A 276 3.40 6.26 1.61
C MET A 276 2.22 6.13 0.64
N ILE A 277 1.73 4.92 0.38
CA ILE A 277 0.56 4.70 -0.49
C ILE A 277 -0.68 5.40 0.09
N VAL A 278 -0.92 5.26 1.40
CA VAL A 278 -2.03 5.94 2.09
C VAL A 278 -1.85 7.46 2.05
N LEU A 279 -0.63 7.96 2.25
CA LEU A 279 -0.33 9.40 2.14
C LEU A 279 -0.65 9.94 0.75
N VAL A 280 -0.24 9.24 -0.31
CA VAL A 280 -0.45 9.65 -1.70
C VAL A 280 -1.93 9.60 -2.08
N PHE A 281 -2.63 8.49 -1.86
CA PHE A 281 -3.97 8.27 -2.40
C PHE A 281 -5.13 8.63 -1.47
N CYS A 282 -4.90 8.63 -0.15
CA CYS A 282 -5.94 8.94 0.82
C CYS A 282 -5.80 10.36 1.39
N VAL A 283 -4.63 10.68 1.97
CA VAL A 283 -4.39 12.05 2.50
C VAL A 283 -4.32 13.05 1.38
N ASN A 284 -3.61 12.71 0.30
CA ASN A 284 -3.55 13.51 -0.93
C ASN A 284 -3.20 14.97 -0.66
N VAL A 285 -2.05 15.22 -0.05
CA VAL A 285 -1.57 16.56 0.32
C VAL A 285 -1.66 17.56 -0.84
N PRO A 286 -1.30 17.22 -2.10
CA PRO A 286 -1.42 18.13 -3.24
C PRO A 286 -2.82 18.69 -3.45
N TYR A 287 -3.87 17.88 -3.26
CA TYR A 287 -5.27 18.35 -3.36
C TYR A 287 -5.55 19.47 -2.36
N TRP A 288 -5.16 19.29 -1.10
CA TRP A 288 -5.42 20.28 -0.06
C TRP A 288 -4.65 21.56 -0.27
N LEU A 289 -3.38 21.47 -0.71
CA LEU A 289 -2.55 22.64 -1.04
C LEU A 289 -3.09 23.43 -2.23
N LEU A 290 -3.57 22.75 -3.28
CA LEU A 290 -4.19 23.40 -4.44
C LEU A 290 -5.48 24.10 -4.05
N ARG A 291 -6.30 23.48 -3.20
CA ARG A 291 -7.54 24.05 -2.68
C ARG A 291 -7.30 25.29 -1.83
N LEU A 292 -6.30 25.28 -0.94
CA LEU A 292 -5.94 26.42 -0.11
C LEU A 292 -5.46 27.63 -0.93
N ARG A 293 -4.86 27.40 -2.09
CA ARG A 293 -4.41 28.46 -3.02
C ARG A 293 -5.55 29.04 -3.87
N GLY A 294 -6.80 28.69 -3.63
CA GLY A 294 -7.95 29.19 -4.38
C GLY A 294 -7.99 28.81 -5.85
N ARG A 295 -7.16 27.86 -6.29
CA ARG A 295 -7.21 27.36 -7.66
C ARG A 295 -8.45 26.49 -7.81
N PRO A 296 -9.34 26.75 -8.80
CA PRO A 296 -10.43 25.86 -9.07
C PRO A 296 -9.84 24.46 -9.35
N VAL A 297 -10.30 23.48 -8.59
CA VAL A 297 -9.98 22.06 -8.80
C VAL A 297 -10.90 21.57 -9.92
N SER A 298 -10.70 22.10 -11.13
CA SER A 298 -11.42 21.74 -12.35
C SER A 298 -10.51 21.01 -13.32
#